data_39c580e9a22f40f51684c36c7fc4bd56
#
_entry.id   39c580e9a22f40f51684c36c7fc4bd56
#
_cell.length_a   1.000
_cell.length_b   1.000
_cell.length_c   1.000
_cell.angle_alpha   90.00
_cell.angle_beta   90.00
_cell.angle_gamma   90.00
#
_symmetry.space_group_name_H-M   'P 1'
#
loop_
_entity.id
_entity.type
_entity.pdbx_description
1 polymer ?
#
loop_
_entity_poly.entity_id
_entity_poly.type
_entity_poly.pdbx_seq_one_letter_code
_entity_poly.pdbx_strand_id
1 'polypeptide(L)'
;MAAEINQDERKQGNVRKPILWNKIEGCPDTINEAILIPKEDGVISVSDDKTLRVWLKRDSGQYWPSICHSMPSEASSVNYNSETRRLFVGQDNGTITEFELTEDYNRLIHHRDYIAHQNRVTAVRFSLSCEWVLSCGKDKYFMWHCSETGRRLCGYQANAMCLCLEFDEQSKYAFVGDYSGQISVLKLKDTSFDHVVTLKGHAGSIRCLSWDAENQLLFSGSFDQSVIVWDIGSRKGTAFELQGHKDKVQGLVHAKTCRQLLSASDDGILGIWDMVVKRLETPDWAESDVCQKCDSPFFWNFKKMWSDKKVGQRQHHCRNCGKALCHPCCSKMSTIPLMGYEYEVRVCDECFESITPEDKAPHATFHDLKHSIVHMQLDEARKILLTTGKDRVMKLWDMKLVLH
;
A
#
# COMPACT_ATOMS: atom_id res chain seq x y z
N MET A 1 -31.90 5.40 -28.18
CA MET A 1 -31.40 6.78 -28.28
C MET A 1 -29.89 6.70 -28.10
N ALA A 2 -29.15 6.95 -29.18
CA ALA A 2 -27.70 6.95 -29.18
C ALA A 2 -27.21 8.22 -28.46
N ALA A 3 -26.38 8.06 -27.42
CA ALA A 3 -25.76 9.17 -26.72
C ALA A 3 -24.71 9.79 -27.68
N GLU A 4 -24.87 11.06 -27.99
CA GLU A 4 -23.90 11.87 -28.72
C GLU A 4 -22.60 11.94 -27.92
N ILE A 5 -21.52 11.44 -28.52
CA ILE A 5 -20.15 11.57 -27.99
C ILE A 5 -19.72 13.01 -28.23
N ASN A 6 -19.51 13.75 -27.17
CA ASN A 6 -19.09 15.14 -27.18
C ASN A 6 -17.73 15.28 -27.90
N GLN A 7 -17.69 16.06 -28.97
CA GLN A 7 -16.53 16.25 -29.86
C GLN A 7 -15.40 17.10 -29.23
N ASP A 8 -15.58 17.63 -28.03
CA ASP A 8 -14.59 18.48 -27.36
C ASP A 8 -13.43 17.71 -26.66
N GLU A 9 -13.54 16.39 -26.51
CA GLU A 9 -12.46 15.58 -25.92
C GLU A 9 -11.28 15.27 -26.89
N ARG A 10 -11.38 15.66 -28.17
CA ARG A 10 -10.35 15.35 -29.18
C ARG A 10 -9.14 16.31 -29.21
N LYS A 11 -9.09 17.32 -28.34
CA LYS A 11 -7.99 18.30 -28.29
C LYS A 11 -7.07 18.21 -27.07
N GLN A 12 -7.35 17.34 -26.10
CA GLN A 12 -6.38 17.00 -25.05
C GLN A 12 -5.59 15.78 -25.54
N GLY A 13 -4.26 15.92 -25.58
CA GLY A 13 -3.35 14.83 -25.96
C GLY A 13 -3.73 13.53 -25.24
N ASN A 14 -3.65 12.42 -25.94
CA ASN A 14 -4.06 11.06 -25.52
C ASN A 14 -3.51 10.73 -24.14
N VAL A 15 -4.16 11.16 -23.08
CA VAL A 15 -3.79 10.79 -21.69
C VAL A 15 -4.12 9.31 -21.56
N ARG A 16 -3.08 8.48 -21.52
CA ARG A 16 -3.21 7.04 -21.29
C ARG A 16 -3.78 6.85 -19.88
N LYS A 17 -4.93 6.19 -19.76
CA LYS A 17 -5.62 5.96 -18.48
C LYS A 17 -6.07 4.51 -18.37
N PRO A 18 -6.22 3.98 -17.14
CA PRO A 18 -6.85 2.69 -16.90
C PRO A 18 -8.25 2.64 -17.50
N ILE A 19 -8.59 1.53 -18.13
CA ILE A 19 -9.93 1.33 -18.73
C ILE A 19 -10.73 0.41 -17.82
N LEU A 20 -11.89 0.86 -17.35
CA LEU A 20 -12.80 0.00 -16.60
C LEU A 20 -13.31 -1.12 -17.52
N TRP A 21 -12.90 -2.35 -17.19
CA TRP A 21 -13.26 -3.52 -17.99
C TRP A 21 -14.55 -4.17 -17.49
N ASN A 22 -14.67 -4.33 -16.15
CA ASN A 22 -15.86 -4.95 -15.57
C ASN A 22 -16.13 -4.46 -14.13
N LYS A 23 -17.38 -4.66 -13.70
CA LYS A 23 -17.80 -4.44 -12.31
C LYS A 23 -18.42 -5.71 -11.77
N ILE A 24 -18.13 -6.01 -10.51
CA ILE A 24 -18.71 -7.13 -9.77
C ILE A 24 -19.48 -6.55 -8.58
N GLU A 25 -20.77 -6.71 -8.60
CA GLU A 25 -21.72 -6.18 -7.63
C GLU A 25 -22.50 -7.34 -6.98
N GLY A 26 -23.14 -7.09 -5.85
CA GLY A 26 -23.99 -8.09 -5.17
C GLY A 26 -23.49 -8.53 -3.80
N CYS A 27 -22.46 -7.86 -3.26
CA CYS A 27 -22.12 -8.02 -1.84
C CYS A 27 -23.00 -7.06 -1.01
N PRO A 28 -23.72 -7.56 -0.01
CA PRO A 28 -24.62 -6.72 0.81
C PRO A 28 -23.87 -5.86 1.83
N ASP A 29 -22.61 -6.20 2.16
CA ASP A 29 -21.78 -5.49 3.11
C ASP A 29 -20.38 -5.24 2.58
N THR A 30 -19.51 -4.62 3.40
CA THR A 30 -18.14 -4.23 3.07
C THR A 30 -17.32 -5.41 2.59
N ILE A 31 -16.66 -5.25 1.45
CA ILE A 31 -15.68 -6.21 0.94
C ILE A 31 -14.32 -5.82 1.54
N ASN A 32 -13.76 -6.70 2.38
CA ASN A 32 -12.50 -6.43 3.05
C ASN A 32 -11.29 -6.66 2.14
N GLU A 33 -11.32 -7.77 1.41
CA GLU A 33 -10.26 -8.15 0.49
C GLU A 33 -10.84 -8.94 -0.69
N ALA A 34 -10.26 -8.77 -1.87
CA ALA A 34 -10.57 -9.58 -3.02
C ALA A 34 -9.29 -9.87 -3.82
N ILE A 35 -9.20 -11.07 -4.37
CA ILE A 35 -8.04 -11.56 -5.12
C ILE A 35 -8.46 -12.16 -6.45
N LEU A 36 -7.61 -12.01 -7.45
CA LEU A 36 -7.76 -12.64 -8.76
C LEU A 36 -7.39 -14.11 -8.68
N ILE A 37 -8.14 -14.96 -9.37
CA ILE A 37 -7.75 -16.35 -9.57
C ILE A 37 -6.73 -16.40 -10.70
N PRO A 38 -5.49 -16.86 -10.46
CA PRO A 38 -4.46 -16.94 -11.49
C PRO A 38 -4.90 -17.82 -12.66
N LYS A 39 -4.67 -17.33 -13.89
CA LYS A 39 -5.01 -18.02 -15.16
C LYS A 39 -6.51 -18.18 -15.45
N GLU A 40 -7.39 -17.73 -14.56
CA GLU A 40 -8.84 -17.81 -14.72
C GLU A 40 -9.50 -16.44 -14.71
N ASP A 41 -10.65 -16.32 -15.38
CA ASP A 41 -11.50 -15.13 -15.30
C ASP A 41 -12.38 -15.22 -14.04
N GLY A 42 -11.73 -15.23 -12.86
CA GLY A 42 -12.37 -15.39 -11.58
C GLY A 42 -11.81 -14.47 -10.50
N VAL A 43 -12.62 -14.21 -9.48
CA VAL A 43 -12.29 -13.41 -8.30
C VAL A 43 -12.75 -14.15 -7.06
N ILE A 44 -11.94 -14.12 -6.00
CA ILE A 44 -12.33 -14.58 -4.66
C ILE A 44 -12.46 -13.34 -3.78
N SER A 45 -13.55 -13.22 -3.04
CA SER A 45 -13.79 -12.08 -2.14
C SER A 45 -14.24 -12.51 -0.76
N VAL A 46 -13.85 -11.73 0.24
CA VAL A 46 -14.25 -11.88 1.65
C VAL A 46 -14.89 -10.60 2.15
N SER A 47 -15.93 -10.73 2.97
CA SER A 47 -16.79 -9.61 3.35
C SER A 47 -17.22 -9.68 4.82
N ASP A 48 -17.59 -8.51 5.36
CA ASP A 48 -18.18 -8.36 6.70
C ASP A 48 -19.58 -8.99 6.80
N ASP A 49 -20.21 -9.35 5.67
CA ASP A 49 -21.45 -10.14 5.64
C ASP A 49 -21.24 -11.62 6.03
N LYS A 50 -20.05 -11.97 6.50
CA LYS A 50 -19.63 -13.33 6.88
C LYS A 50 -19.61 -14.29 5.71
N THR A 51 -19.33 -13.82 4.50
CA THR A 51 -19.24 -14.71 3.34
C THR A 51 -17.88 -14.67 2.68
N LEU A 52 -17.51 -15.83 2.20
CA LEU A 52 -16.47 -16.06 1.20
C LEU A 52 -17.16 -16.36 -0.12
N ARG A 53 -16.89 -15.59 -1.16
CA ARG A 53 -17.45 -15.79 -2.49
C ARG A 53 -16.40 -16.03 -3.53
N VAL A 54 -16.69 -16.97 -4.44
CA VAL A 54 -15.94 -17.20 -5.67
C VAL A 54 -16.79 -16.76 -6.84
N TRP A 55 -16.32 -15.78 -7.59
CA TRP A 55 -17.00 -15.19 -8.73
C TRP A 55 -16.33 -15.67 -10.02
N LEU A 56 -17.12 -16.20 -10.94
CA LEU A 56 -16.64 -16.60 -12.25
C LEU A 56 -17.34 -15.80 -13.34
N LYS A 57 -16.60 -15.46 -14.38
CA LYS A 57 -17.14 -14.82 -15.57
C LYS A 57 -17.95 -15.83 -16.38
N ARG A 58 -19.16 -15.45 -16.76
CA ARG A 58 -20.05 -16.25 -17.63
C ARG A 58 -19.85 -15.84 -19.09
N ASP A 59 -20.42 -16.62 -20.01
CA ASP A 59 -20.40 -16.36 -21.45
C ASP A 59 -21.01 -15.00 -21.79
N SER A 60 -21.94 -14.49 -20.99
CA SER A 60 -22.50 -13.14 -21.07
C SER A 60 -21.48 -12.03 -20.80
N GLY A 61 -20.28 -12.34 -20.33
CA GLY A 61 -19.26 -11.39 -19.88
C GLY A 61 -19.45 -10.89 -18.45
N GLN A 62 -20.54 -11.25 -17.78
CA GLN A 62 -20.83 -10.85 -16.39
C GLN A 62 -20.25 -11.87 -15.40
N TYR A 63 -19.89 -11.36 -14.22
CA TYR A 63 -19.44 -12.19 -13.10
C TYR A 63 -20.61 -12.61 -12.21
N TRP A 64 -20.67 -13.91 -11.89
CA TRP A 64 -21.66 -14.49 -10.98
C TRP A 64 -20.98 -15.28 -9.88
N PRO A 65 -21.53 -15.30 -8.65
CA PRO A 65 -20.98 -16.13 -7.59
C PRO A 65 -21.20 -17.61 -7.92
N SER A 66 -20.13 -18.32 -8.18
CA SER A 66 -20.13 -19.80 -8.28
C SER A 66 -20.27 -20.41 -6.89
N ILE A 67 -19.59 -19.81 -5.91
CA ILE A 67 -19.66 -20.17 -4.50
C ILE A 67 -20.07 -18.96 -3.68
N CYS A 68 -20.98 -19.17 -2.72
CA CYS A 68 -21.28 -18.26 -1.63
C CYS A 68 -21.27 -19.07 -0.34
N HIS A 69 -20.15 -19.08 0.38
CA HIS A 69 -19.94 -19.86 1.59
C HIS A 69 -20.06 -18.97 2.82
N SER A 70 -20.90 -19.40 3.79
CA SER A 70 -21.08 -18.69 5.05
C SER A 70 -20.00 -19.05 6.04
N MET A 71 -19.31 -18.04 6.57
CA MET A 71 -18.28 -18.17 7.60
C MET A 71 -18.88 -17.98 9.01
N PRO A 72 -18.25 -18.54 10.04
CA PRO A 72 -18.69 -18.35 11.43
C PRO A 72 -18.60 -16.90 11.91
N SER A 73 -17.67 -16.13 11.40
CA SER A 73 -17.44 -14.71 11.72
C SER A 73 -17.16 -13.91 10.45
N GLU A 74 -17.10 -12.58 10.57
CA GLU A 74 -16.76 -11.67 9.46
C GLU A 74 -15.43 -12.09 8.83
N ALA A 75 -15.42 -12.27 7.51
CA ALA A 75 -14.24 -12.66 6.76
C ALA A 75 -13.41 -11.41 6.42
N SER A 76 -12.17 -11.36 6.91
CA SER A 76 -11.37 -10.13 6.96
C SER A 76 -10.19 -10.11 6.02
N SER A 77 -9.62 -11.27 5.71
CA SER A 77 -8.46 -11.39 4.82
C SER A 77 -8.48 -12.73 4.09
N VAL A 78 -7.83 -12.80 2.93
CA VAL A 78 -7.82 -14.00 2.10
C VAL A 78 -6.48 -14.19 1.40
N ASN A 79 -6.02 -15.43 1.32
CA ASN A 79 -4.85 -15.82 0.53
C ASN A 79 -5.14 -17.12 -0.21
N TYR A 80 -4.79 -17.19 -1.49
CA TYR A 80 -5.03 -18.35 -2.34
C TYR A 80 -3.74 -18.79 -3.02
N ASN A 81 -3.42 -20.07 -2.88
CA ASN A 81 -2.34 -20.71 -3.63
C ASN A 81 -2.93 -21.53 -4.77
N SER A 82 -2.67 -21.13 -6.01
CA SER A 82 -3.25 -21.76 -7.19
C SER A 82 -2.63 -23.12 -7.54
N GLU A 83 -1.42 -23.43 -7.07
CA GLU A 83 -0.76 -24.71 -7.34
C GLU A 83 -1.41 -25.84 -6.56
N THR A 84 -1.70 -25.58 -5.28
CA THR A 84 -2.34 -26.55 -4.38
C THR A 84 -3.84 -26.33 -4.23
N ARG A 85 -4.37 -25.24 -4.79
CA ARG A 85 -5.77 -24.79 -4.64
C ARG A 85 -6.20 -24.55 -3.19
N ARG A 86 -5.22 -24.35 -2.30
CA ARG A 86 -5.47 -24.06 -0.89
C ARG A 86 -5.82 -22.58 -0.71
N LEU A 87 -6.86 -22.35 0.05
CA LEU A 87 -7.43 -21.02 0.33
C LEU A 87 -7.48 -20.81 1.84
N PHE A 88 -6.91 -19.73 2.30
CA PHE A 88 -6.85 -19.37 3.71
C PHE A 88 -7.66 -18.09 3.94
N VAL A 89 -8.59 -18.14 4.89
CA VAL A 89 -9.51 -17.04 5.20
C VAL A 89 -9.35 -16.64 6.65
N GLY A 90 -8.87 -15.44 6.89
CA GLY A 90 -8.82 -14.82 8.22
C GLY A 90 -10.18 -14.23 8.61
N GLN A 91 -10.53 -14.32 9.89
CA GLN A 91 -11.81 -13.91 10.42
C GLN A 91 -11.67 -12.92 11.58
N ASP A 92 -12.76 -12.23 11.89
CA ASP A 92 -12.83 -11.23 12.96
C ASP A 92 -12.68 -11.85 14.37
N ASN A 93 -13.07 -13.10 14.54
CA ASN A 93 -12.90 -13.86 15.79
C ASN A 93 -11.47 -14.38 16.02
N GLY A 94 -10.52 -14.07 15.11
CA GLY A 94 -9.11 -14.49 15.23
C GLY A 94 -8.80 -15.86 14.65
N THR A 95 -9.77 -16.56 14.09
CA THR A 95 -9.59 -17.87 13.43
C THR A 95 -9.17 -17.68 11.98
N ILE A 96 -8.30 -18.56 11.50
CA ILE A 96 -7.99 -18.74 10.08
C ILE A 96 -8.54 -20.07 9.66
N THR A 97 -9.41 -20.10 8.66
CA THR A 97 -9.94 -21.35 8.09
C THR A 97 -9.26 -21.66 6.78
N GLU A 98 -8.82 -22.91 6.65
CA GLU A 98 -8.22 -23.46 5.44
C GLU A 98 -9.24 -24.27 4.67
N PHE A 99 -9.36 -23.95 3.38
CA PHE A 99 -10.16 -24.69 2.41
C PHE A 99 -9.31 -25.14 1.23
N GLU A 100 -9.77 -26.16 0.54
CA GLU A 100 -9.36 -26.47 -0.82
C GLU A 100 -10.48 -26.10 -1.79
N LEU A 101 -10.13 -25.36 -2.84
CA LEU A 101 -11.06 -24.99 -3.91
C LEU A 101 -11.01 -26.08 -5.00
N THR A 102 -12.16 -26.66 -5.35
CA THR A 102 -12.23 -27.71 -6.39
C THR A 102 -11.85 -27.17 -7.76
N GLU A 103 -11.45 -28.04 -8.70
CA GLU A 103 -11.00 -27.65 -10.05
C GLU A 103 -12.08 -26.92 -10.86
N ASP A 104 -13.33 -27.29 -10.63
CA ASP A 104 -14.48 -26.66 -11.27
C ASP A 104 -14.94 -25.36 -10.60
N TYR A 105 -14.24 -24.92 -9.55
CA TYR A 105 -14.55 -23.73 -8.75
C TYR A 105 -15.98 -23.68 -8.19
N ASN A 106 -16.59 -24.82 -7.96
CA ASN A 106 -17.98 -24.94 -7.49
C ASN A 106 -18.12 -25.39 -6.04
N ARG A 107 -17.03 -25.85 -5.41
CA ARG A 107 -17.05 -26.35 -4.03
C ARG A 107 -15.81 -25.93 -3.27
N LEU A 108 -15.99 -25.75 -1.96
CA LEU A 108 -14.94 -25.61 -0.97
C LEU A 108 -14.93 -26.85 -0.08
N ILE A 109 -13.77 -27.45 0.08
CA ILE A 109 -13.54 -28.56 1.00
C ILE A 109 -12.82 -27.97 2.21
N HIS A 110 -13.46 -28.04 3.39
CA HIS A 110 -12.85 -27.58 4.64
C HIS A 110 -11.74 -28.55 5.04
N HIS A 111 -10.56 -28.01 5.31
CA HIS A 111 -9.42 -28.78 5.79
C HIS A 111 -9.18 -28.59 7.28
N ARG A 112 -9.07 -27.32 7.72
CA ARG A 112 -8.62 -27.02 9.08
C ARG A 112 -8.94 -25.61 9.51
N ASP A 113 -9.05 -25.44 10.84
CA ASP A 113 -9.08 -24.14 11.50
C ASP A 113 -7.83 -23.95 12.35
N TYR A 114 -7.24 -22.73 12.25
CA TYR A 114 -6.13 -22.28 13.08
C TYR A 114 -6.68 -21.24 14.04
N ILE A 115 -6.61 -21.50 15.35
CA ILE A 115 -6.93 -20.50 16.37
C ILE A 115 -5.67 -19.64 16.57
N ALA A 116 -5.51 -18.65 15.67
CA ALA A 116 -4.27 -17.90 15.55
C ALA A 116 -4.25 -16.68 16.47
N HIS A 117 -5.34 -15.93 16.54
CA HIS A 117 -5.42 -14.62 17.18
C HIS A 117 -6.59 -14.53 18.17
N GLN A 118 -6.52 -13.54 19.07
CA GLN A 118 -7.61 -13.22 20.01
C GLN A 118 -8.52 -12.09 19.50
N ASN A 119 -8.22 -11.55 18.32
CA ASN A 119 -8.96 -10.47 17.69
C ASN A 119 -8.83 -10.61 16.17
N ARG A 120 -9.50 -9.74 15.41
CA ARG A 120 -9.54 -9.73 13.94
C ARG A 120 -8.18 -10.03 13.33
N VAL A 121 -8.14 -11.03 12.46
CA VAL A 121 -7.03 -11.30 11.57
C VAL A 121 -6.99 -10.21 10.50
N THR A 122 -5.89 -9.53 10.34
CA THR A 122 -5.78 -8.38 9.42
C THR A 122 -5.10 -8.73 8.10
N ALA A 123 -4.24 -9.76 8.11
CA ALA A 123 -3.62 -10.29 6.91
C ALA A 123 -3.23 -11.76 7.11
N VAL A 124 -3.32 -12.53 6.03
CA VAL A 124 -2.89 -13.93 5.95
C VAL A 124 -2.00 -14.09 4.73
N ARG A 125 -0.91 -14.85 4.87
CA ARG A 125 -0.04 -15.31 3.77
C ARG A 125 0.24 -16.79 3.94
N PHE A 126 0.33 -17.50 2.82
CA PHE A 126 0.72 -18.90 2.79
C PHE A 126 1.99 -19.06 1.95
N SER A 127 2.96 -19.76 2.50
CA SER A 127 4.19 -20.15 1.82
C SER A 127 4.17 -21.66 1.61
N LEU A 128 4.10 -22.07 0.36
CA LEU A 128 4.15 -23.49 -0.01
C LEU A 128 5.54 -24.08 0.23
N SER A 129 6.59 -23.35 -0.06
CA SER A 129 7.96 -23.85 0.09
C SER A 129 8.36 -24.11 1.56
N CYS A 130 7.76 -23.37 2.49
CA CYS A 130 8.00 -23.53 3.93
C CYS A 130 6.89 -24.34 4.62
N GLU A 131 5.76 -24.57 3.96
CA GLU A 131 4.51 -25.07 4.55
C GLU A 131 4.08 -24.24 5.77
N TRP A 132 4.15 -22.91 5.63
CA TRP A 132 3.79 -21.98 6.70
C TRP A 132 2.55 -21.16 6.37
N VAL A 133 1.64 -21.08 7.33
CA VAL A 133 0.55 -20.12 7.36
C VAL A 133 0.95 -18.98 8.27
N LEU A 134 1.19 -17.80 7.69
CA LEU A 134 1.60 -16.60 8.39
C LEU A 134 0.41 -15.65 8.53
N SER A 135 0.26 -15.04 9.69
CA SER A 135 -0.85 -14.13 9.94
C SER A 135 -0.50 -13.02 10.90
N CYS A 136 -1.17 -11.90 10.78
CA CYS A 136 -1.13 -10.84 11.77
C CYS A 136 -2.55 -10.39 12.15
N GLY A 137 -2.69 -9.79 13.34
CA GLY A 137 -3.99 -9.43 13.88
C GLY A 137 -4.00 -8.15 14.72
N LYS A 138 -5.22 -7.69 15.03
CA LYS A 138 -5.45 -6.54 15.88
C LYS A 138 -5.06 -6.78 17.35
N ASP A 139 -4.79 -8.02 17.73
CA ASP A 139 -4.24 -8.40 19.03
C ASP A 139 -2.77 -8.06 19.20
N LYS A 140 -2.14 -7.40 18.21
CA LYS A 140 -0.72 -7.01 18.14
C LYS A 140 0.24 -8.17 17.90
N TYR A 141 -0.26 -9.35 17.51
CA TYR A 141 0.59 -10.49 17.23
C TYR A 141 0.75 -10.71 15.74
N PHE A 142 1.96 -11.12 15.37
CA PHE A 142 2.29 -11.82 14.13
C PHE A 142 2.61 -13.26 14.51
N MET A 143 2.02 -14.22 13.81
CA MET A 143 2.15 -15.65 14.09
C MET A 143 2.34 -16.46 12.83
N TRP A 144 3.00 -17.61 12.96
CA TRP A 144 3.02 -18.61 11.89
C TRP A 144 2.80 -20.01 12.43
N HIS A 145 2.13 -20.80 11.61
CA HIS A 145 1.72 -22.18 11.88
C HIS A 145 2.27 -23.09 10.79
N CYS A 146 2.58 -24.33 11.13
CA CYS A 146 2.84 -25.36 10.15
C CYS A 146 1.51 -25.80 9.51
N SER A 147 1.41 -25.71 8.19
CA SER A 147 0.17 -26.05 7.49
C SER A 147 -0.09 -27.57 7.43
N GLU A 148 0.94 -28.39 7.49
CA GLU A 148 0.79 -29.84 7.53
C GLU A 148 0.23 -30.34 8.87
N THR A 149 0.74 -29.80 9.97
CA THR A 149 0.36 -30.27 11.32
C THR A 149 -0.70 -29.42 12.00
N GLY A 150 -0.90 -28.18 11.55
CA GLY A 150 -1.75 -27.18 12.18
C GLY A 150 -1.17 -26.57 13.45
N ARG A 151 0.04 -26.96 13.85
CA ARG A 151 0.65 -26.48 15.09
C ARG A 151 1.20 -25.06 14.91
N ARG A 152 0.98 -24.22 15.91
CA ARG A 152 1.67 -22.94 16.02
C ARG A 152 3.17 -23.19 16.19
N LEU A 153 3.96 -22.58 15.31
CA LEU A 153 5.42 -22.68 15.35
C LEU A 153 6.02 -21.63 16.28
N CYS A 154 5.67 -20.36 16.05
CA CYS A 154 6.13 -19.26 16.88
C CYS A 154 5.23 -18.02 16.71
N GLY A 155 5.59 -16.89 17.36
CA GLY A 155 4.90 -15.62 17.21
C GLY A 155 5.76 -14.47 17.75
N TYR A 156 5.52 -13.29 17.16
CA TYR A 156 6.13 -12.02 17.55
C TYR A 156 5.05 -11.07 18.03
N GLN A 157 5.28 -10.40 19.16
CA GLN A 157 4.42 -9.37 19.69
C GLN A 157 4.94 -7.99 19.28
N ALA A 158 4.16 -7.28 18.49
CA ALA A 158 4.44 -5.90 18.11
C ALA A 158 3.98 -4.91 19.21
N ASN A 159 4.42 -3.66 19.09
CA ASN A 159 4.00 -2.59 20.02
C ASN A 159 2.56 -2.13 19.78
N ALA A 160 2.08 -2.21 18.56
CA ALA A 160 0.74 -1.79 18.15
C ALA A 160 0.05 -2.90 17.33
N MET A 161 -1.23 -2.70 16.98
CA MET A 161 -1.99 -3.62 16.12
C MET A 161 -1.27 -3.84 14.80
N CYS A 162 -1.04 -5.11 14.43
CA CYS A 162 -0.51 -5.45 13.12
C CYS A 162 -1.60 -5.32 12.06
N LEU A 163 -1.31 -4.68 10.93
CA LEU A 163 -2.32 -4.36 9.92
C LEU A 163 -2.04 -4.98 8.56
N CYS A 164 -0.79 -5.17 8.21
CA CYS A 164 -0.38 -5.74 6.93
C CYS A 164 0.87 -6.60 7.08
N LEU A 165 1.05 -7.50 6.15
CA LEU A 165 2.09 -8.52 6.18
C LEU A 165 2.59 -8.80 4.75
N GLU A 166 3.91 -8.82 4.59
CA GLU A 166 4.57 -9.40 3.43
C GLU A 166 5.61 -10.43 3.87
N PHE A 167 5.87 -11.41 3.02
CA PHE A 167 6.80 -12.49 3.32
C PHE A 167 7.64 -12.84 2.08
N ASP A 168 8.95 -12.89 2.28
CA ASP A 168 9.90 -13.38 1.28
C ASP A 168 10.27 -14.84 1.60
N GLU A 169 9.80 -15.75 0.76
CA GLU A 169 10.01 -17.20 0.96
C GLU A 169 11.49 -17.60 0.86
N GLN A 170 12.26 -16.93 0.00
CA GLN A 170 13.66 -17.28 -0.24
C GLN A 170 14.55 -16.91 0.94
N SER A 171 14.44 -15.68 1.39
CA SER A 171 15.23 -15.18 2.52
C SER A 171 14.61 -15.46 3.88
N LYS A 172 13.32 -15.88 3.91
CA LYS A 172 12.48 -16.05 5.11
C LYS A 172 12.32 -14.74 5.92
N TYR A 173 12.33 -13.60 5.23
CA TYR A 173 12.00 -12.32 5.86
C TYR A 173 10.50 -12.09 5.89
N ALA A 174 9.98 -11.73 7.06
CA ALA A 174 8.63 -11.23 7.24
C ALA A 174 8.67 -9.73 7.54
N PHE A 175 7.81 -8.97 6.86
CA PHE A 175 7.63 -7.55 7.02
C PHE A 175 6.26 -7.31 7.62
N VAL A 176 6.20 -6.78 8.84
CA VAL A 176 4.95 -6.58 9.58
C VAL A 176 4.74 -5.08 9.83
N GLY A 177 3.75 -4.51 9.16
CA GLY A 177 3.36 -3.11 9.32
C GLY A 177 2.30 -2.95 10.41
N ASP A 178 2.47 -1.94 11.27
CA ASP A 178 1.61 -1.73 12.42
C ASP A 178 0.86 -0.39 12.41
N TYR A 179 -0.06 -0.24 13.36
CA TYR A 179 -0.87 0.96 13.54
C TYR A 179 -0.07 2.19 13.97
N SER A 180 1.11 2.01 14.57
CA SER A 180 1.98 3.13 15.00
C SER A 180 2.86 3.70 13.90
N GLY A 181 2.78 3.16 12.67
CA GLY A 181 3.60 3.59 11.55
C GLY A 181 4.98 2.93 11.49
N GLN A 182 5.17 1.83 12.21
CA GLN A 182 6.41 1.07 12.23
C GLN A 182 6.28 -0.20 11.39
N ILE A 183 7.40 -0.62 10.80
CA ILE A 183 7.51 -1.90 10.10
C ILE A 183 8.58 -2.72 10.79
N SER A 184 8.19 -3.85 11.37
CA SER A 184 9.13 -4.82 11.95
C SER A 184 9.62 -5.76 10.86
N VAL A 185 10.93 -5.87 10.70
CA VAL A 185 11.58 -6.81 9.79
C VAL A 185 12.12 -7.97 10.62
N LEU A 186 11.58 -9.16 10.35
CA LEU A 186 11.88 -10.37 11.11
C LEU A 186 12.46 -11.43 10.16
N LYS A 187 13.52 -12.09 10.55
CA LYS A 187 14.03 -13.28 9.87
C LYS A 187 13.50 -14.52 10.57
N LEU A 188 12.64 -15.26 9.90
CA LEU A 188 11.94 -16.41 10.48
C LEU A 188 12.81 -17.67 10.42
N LYS A 189 12.64 -18.51 11.43
CA LYS A 189 13.12 -19.89 11.56
C LYS A 189 11.93 -20.76 11.92
N ASP A 190 12.08 -22.07 11.89
CA ASP A 190 10.95 -22.98 12.14
C ASP A 190 10.24 -22.68 13.46
N THR A 191 10.97 -22.53 14.57
CA THR A 191 10.38 -22.32 15.90
C THR A 191 10.88 -21.05 16.61
N SER A 192 11.56 -20.15 15.88
CA SER A 192 12.11 -18.92 16.42
C SER A 192 12.23 -17.86 15.32
N PHE A 193 12.65 -16.66 15.69
CA PHE A 193 12.94 -15.58 14.74
C PHE A 193 14.09 -14.71 15.25
N ASP A 194 14.74 -14.01 14.34
CA ASP A 194 15.66 -12.92 14.67
C ASP A 194 14.96 -11.60 14.30
N HIS A 195 14.85 -10.70 15.25
CA HIS A 195 14.42 -9.32 14.96
C HIS A 195 15.57 -8.57 14.30
N VAL A 196 15.41 -8.21 13.02
CA VAL A 196 16.48 -7.60 12.22
C VAL A 196 16.51 -6.10 12.43
N VAL A 197 15.40 -5.42 12.18
CA VAL A 197 15.29 -3.96 12.32
C VAL A 197 13.81 -3.56 12.44
N THR A 198 13.57 -2.40 13.04
CA THR A 198 12.28 -1.71 12.96
C THR A 198 12.47 -0.44 12.12
N LEU A 199 11.79 -0.39 10.97
CA LEU A 199 11.79 0.77 10.10
C LEU A 199 10.80 1.81 10.64
N LYS A 200 11.26 3.05 10.74
CA LYS A 200 10.51 4.21 11.26
C LYS A 200 10.62 5.36 10.27
N GLY A 201 9.51 5.94 9.88
CA GLY A 201 9.45 7.04 8.91
C GLY A 201 8.04 7.53 8.68
N HIS A 202 7.06 6.63 8.71
CA HIS A 202 5.67 7.01 8.62
C HIS A 202 5.13 7.65 9.89
N ALA A 203 4.32 8.71 9.72
CA ALA A 203 3.61 9.39 10.80
C ALA A 203 2.20 8.81 11.04
N GLY A 204 1.72 7.94 10.19
CA GLY A 204 0.42 7.28 10.25
C GLY A 204 0.53 5.75 10.18
N SER A 205 -0.58 5.05 10.38
CA SER A 205 -0.62 3.58 10.34
C SER A 205 -0.25 3.02 8.97
N ILE A 206 0.54 1.93 8.95
CA ILE A 206 0.88 1.20 7.72
C ILE A 206 -0.32 0.35 7.31
N ARG A 207 -0.79 0.50 6.08
CA ARG A 207 -1.97 -0.22 5.57
C ARG A 207 -1.63 -1.29 4.55
N CYS A 208 -0.61 -1.06 3.76
CA CYS A 208 -0.22 -1.96 2.69
C CYS A 208 1.30 -2.02 2.57
N LEU A 209 1.78 -3.17 2.18
CA LEU A 209 3.17 -3.45 1.90
C LEU A 209 3.27 -4.13 0.53
N SER A 210 4.40 -3.99 -0.13
CA SER A 210 4.77 -4.76 -1.31
C SER A 210 6.28 -4.99 -1.29
N TRP A 211 6.73 -6.18 -1.62
CA TRP A 211 8.14 -6.56 -1.59
C TRP A 211 8.70 -6.88 -2.97
N ASP A 212 9.83 -6.30 -3.28
CA ASP A 212 10.63 -6.64 -4.45
C ASP A 212 11.89 -7.38 -4.01
N ALA A 213 11.87 -8.70 -4.14
CA ALA A 213 12.97 -9.56 -3.70
C ALA A 213 14.23 -9.41 -4.56
N GLU A 214 14.08 -9.05 -5.85
CA GLU A 214 15.20 -8.90 -6.77
C GLU A 214 16.06 -7.67 -6.44
N ASN A 215 15.40 -6.53 -6.22
CA ASN A 215 16.06 -5.28 -5.87
C ASN A 215 16.16 -5.06 -4.36
N GLN A 216 15.59 -5.95 -3.55
CA GLN A 216 15.51 -5.86 -2.09
C GLN A 216 14.89 -4.53 -1.61
N LEU A 217 13.83 -4.10 -2.30
CA LEU A 217 13.09 -2.91 -1.99
C LEU A 217 11.74 -3.27 -1.33
N LEU A 218 11.48 -2.65 -0.19
CA LEU A 218 10.17 -2.72 0.46
C LEU A 218 9.43 -1.42 0.20
N PHE A 219 8.18 -1.55 -0.21
CA PHE A 219 7.27 -0.42 -0.40
C PHE A 219 6.22 -0.45 0.70
N SER A 220 5.92 0.70 1.29
CA SER A 220 4.89 0.83 2.32
C SER A 220 3.98 2.01 2.05
N GLY A 221 2.67 1.79 2.17
CA GLY A 221 1.66 2.85 2.08
C GLY A 221 0.99 3.08 3.42
N SER A 222 0.74 4.35 3.75
CA SER A 222 0.30 4.75 5.07
C SER A 222 -0.90 5.72 5.06
N PHE A 223 -1.52 5.84 6.21
CA PHE A 223 -2.56 6.84 6.50
C PHE A 223 -2.02 8.27 6.53
N ASP A 224 -0.71 8.49 6.55
CA ASP A 224 -0.09 9.80 6.41
C ASP A 224 -0.05 10.33 4.97
N GLN A 225 -0.71 9.61 4.02
CA GLN A 225 -0.83 9.96 2.60
C GLN A 225 0.45 9.74 1.79
N SER A 226 1.49 9.20 2.42
CA SER A 226 2.77 8.94 1.77
C SER A 226 2.97 7.46 1.44
N VAL A 227 3.83 7.21 0.47
CA VAL A 227 4.43 5.91 0.20
C VAL A 227 5.92 6.04 0.46
N ILE A 228 6.50 5.11 1.22
CA ILE A 228 7.94 5.08 1.44
C ILE A 228 8.54 3.85 0.75
N VAL A 229 9.64 4.07 0.06
CA VAL A 229 10.47 3.04 -0.56
C VAL A 229 11.69 2.83 0.32
N TRP A 230 11.84 1.63 0.88
CA TRP A 230 12.93 1.26 1.78
C TRP A 230 13.91 0.38 1.04
N ASP A 231 15.16 0.78 0.98
CA ASP A 231 16.25 -0.07 0.49
C ASP A 231 16.76 -0.95 1.64
N ILE A 232 16.30 -2.20 1.65
CA ILE A 232 16.66 -3.20 2.68
C ILE A 232 18.02 -3.85 2.36
N GLY A 233 18.37 -3.92 1.07
CA GLY A 233 19.59 -4.59 0.61
C GLY A 233 20.84 -3.75 0.74
N SER A 234 20.73 -2.43 0.64
CA SER A 234 21.87 -1.57 0.81
C SER A 234 22.20 -1.41 2.31
N ARG A 235 23.49 -1.48 2.61
CA ARG A 235 23.98 -1.24 3.99
C ARG A 235 23.76 0.20 4.47
N LYS A 236 23.27 1.07 3.60
CA LYS A 236 23.02 2.50 3.88
C LYS A 236 21.64 2.75 4.47
N GLY A 237 20.68 1.82 4.30
CA GLY A 237 19.30 1.96 4.82
C GLY A 237 18.59 3.20 4.28
N THR A 238 18.81 3.52 2.99
CA THR A 238 18.19 4.68 2.35
C THR A 238 16.68 4.48 2.21
N ALA A 239 15.94 5.56 2.41
CA ALA A 239 14.50 5.57 2.22
C ALA A 239 14.10 6.79 1.39
N PHE A 240 13.16 6.57 0.45
CA PHE A 240 12.60 7.64 -0.37
C PHE A 240 11.11 7.77 -0.06
N GLU A 241 10.66 8.99 0.19
CA GLU A 241 9.27 9.29 0.40
C GLU A 241 8.63 9.76 -0.91
N LEU A 242 7.52 9.12 -1.30
CA LEU A 242 6.73 9.48 -2.49
C LEU A 242 5.45 10.15 -2.02
N GLN A 243 5.30 11.41 -2.33
CA GLN A 243 4.17 12.25 -1.93
C GLN A 243 3.41 12.75 -3.17
N GLY A 244 2.15 12.42 -3.27
CA GLY A 244 1.26 12.79 -4.37
C GLY A 244 -0.21 12.54 -4.06
N HIS A 245 -0.50 11.62 -3.13
CA HIS A 245 -1.85 11.40 -2.64
C HIS A 245 -2.31 12.48 -1.67
N LYS A 246 -3.61 12.76 -1.67
CA LYS A 246 -4.27 13.75 -0.79
C LYS A 246 -5.04 13.10 0.35
N ASP A 247 -5.18 11.79 0.32
CA ASP A 247 -5.83 10.98 1.34
C ASP A 247 -5.03 9.69 1.60
N LYS A 248 -5.47 8.90 2.58
CA LYS A 248 -4.83 7.69 3.07
C LYS A 248 -4.53 6.71 1.96
N VAL A 249 -3.30 6.22 1.90
CA VAL A 249 -2.94 5.14 0.99
C VAL A 249 -3.45 3.81 1.55
N GLN A 250 -4.28 3.11 0.79
CA GLN A 250 -4.95 1.87 1.21
C GLN A 250 -4.45 0.64 0.45
N GLY A 251 -3.93 0.83 -0.76
CA GLY A 251 -3.43 -0.25 -1.59
C GLY A 251 -2.09 0.09 -2.22
N LEU A 252 -1.25 -0.92 -2.38
CA LEU A 252 0.09 -0.79 -2.96
C LEU A 252 0.47 -2.09 -3.68
N VAL A 253 0.94 -1.98 -4.92
CA VAL A 253 1.42 -3.12 -5.70
C VAL A 253 2.57 -2.70 -6.58
N HIS A 254 3.67 -3.45 -6.55
CA HIS A 254 4.80 -3.26 -7.44
C HIS A 254 4.67 -4.12 -8.70
N ALA A 255 4.57 -3.47 -9.85
CA ALA A 255 4.62 -4.11 -11.17
C ALA A 255 6.10 -4.29 -11.57
N LYS A 256 6.66 -5.47 -11.27
CA LYS A 256 8.09 -5.76 -11.37
C LYS A 256 8.62 -5.66 -12.78
N THR A 257 7.91 -6.24 -13.75
CA THR A 257 8.29 -6.26 -15.17
C THR A 257 8.31 -4.86 -15.77
N CYS A 258 7.32 -4.04 -15.38
CA CYS A 258 7.17 -2.67 -15.85
C CYS A 258 8.01 -1.68 -15.03
N ARG A 259 8.60 -2.10 -13.92
CA ARG A 259 9.28 -1.22 -12.95
C ARG A 259 8.43 -0.02 -12.55
N GLN A 260 7.17 -0.26 -12.29
CA GLN A 260 6.21 0.75 -11.87
C GLN A 260 5.59 0.36 -10.54
N LEU A 261 5.39 1.33 -9.66
CA LEU A 261 4.68 1.13 -8.41
C LEU A 261 3.28 1.71 -8.55
N LEU A 262 2.27 0.94 -8.22
CA LEU A 262 0.88 1.39 -8.16
C LEU A 262 0.50 1.62 -6.71
N SER A 263 -0.06 2.78 -6.42
CA SER A 263 -0.61 3.12 -5.10
C SER A 263 -2.04 3.63 -5.24
N ALA A 264 -2.91 3.24 -4.32
CA ALA A 264 -4.31 3.65 -4.34
C ALA A 264 -4.70 4.27 -3.01
N SER A 265 -5.46 5.37 -3.07
CA SER A 265 -5.90 6.09 -1.89
C SER A 265 -7.41 6.05 -1.68
N ASP A 266 -7.84 6.46 -0.49
CA ASP A 266 -9.23 6.45 -0.06
C ASP A 266 -10.12 7.43 -0.86
N ASP A 267 -9.53 8.46 -1.49
CA ASP A 267 -10.22 9.38 -2.40
C ASP A 267 -10.46 8.80 -3.81
N GLY A 268 -10.04 7.56 -4.06
CA GLY A 268 -10.21 6.88 -5.35
C GLY A 268 -9.15 7.21 -6.39
N ILE A 269 -8.07 7.85 -5.99
CA ILE A 269 -6.95 8.14 -6.88
C ILE A 269 -5.97 6.96 -6.95
N LEU A 270 -5.66 6.52 -8.16
CA LEU A 270 -4.58 5.59 -8.47
C LEU A 270 -3.35 6.38 -8.91
N GLY A 271 -2.27 6.28 -8.14
CA GLY A 271 -0.95 6.79 -8.50
C GLY A 271 -0.13 5.70 -9.18
N ILE A 272 0.52 6.01 -10.29
CA ILE A 272 1.45 5.12 -11.00
C ILE A 272 2.80 5.83 -11.02
N TRP A 273 3.77 5.28 -10.31
CA TRP A 273 5.09 5.85 -10.10
C TRP A 273 6.12 5.13 -10.96
N ASP A 274 6.94 5.90 -11.66
CA ASP A 274 8.10 5.38 -12.37
C ASP A 274 9.21 5.03 -11.37
N MET A 275 9.59 3.75 -11.31
CA MET A 275 10.64 3.24 -10.42
C MET A 275 12.00 3.09 -11.12
N VAL A 276 12.09 3.42 -12.41
CA VAL A 276 13.37 3.47 -13.15
C VAL A 276 14.14 4.73 -12.77
N VAL A 277 13.44 5.80 -12.47
CA VAL A 277 14.03 7.10 -12.12
C VAL A 277 14.79 7.00 -10.80
N LYS A 278 16.07 7.34 -10.85
CA LYS A 278 16.89 7.43 -9.65
C LYS A 278 16.52 8.71 -8.89
N ARG A 279 15.83 8.52 -7.78
CA ARG A 279 15.39 9.62 -6.90
C ARG A 279 16.54 10.11 -6.01
N LEU A 280 16.44 11.37 -5.59
CA LEU A 280 17.33 11.98 -4.62
C LEU A 280 16.73 11.82 -3.21
N GLU A 281 17.60 11.61 -2.23
CA GLU A 281 17.20 11.61 -0.82
C GLU A 281 16.74 13.01 -0.42
N THR A 282 15.69 13.09 0.41
CA THR A 282 15.30 14.36 1.02
C THR A 282 16.37 14.81 2.00
N PRO A 283 16.76 16.09 1.98
CA PRO A 283 17.78 16.60 2.89
C PRO A 283 17.28 16.56 4.35
N ASP A 284 18.19 16.33 5.27
CA ASP A 284 17.90 16.47 6.69
C ASP A 284 17.42 17.89 7.00
N TRP A 285 16.40 17.99 7.83
CA TRP A 285 15.90 19.29 8.26
C TRP A 285 16.85 19.92 9.28
N ALA A 286 17.36 21.08 8.92
CA ALA A 286 18.27 21.80 9.78
C ALA A 286 17.55 22.28 11.05
N GLU A 287 18.11 21.97 12.22
CA GLU A 287 17.68 22.54 13.48
C GLU A 287 18.30 23.95 13.63
N SER A 288 17.48 24.93 13.95
CA SER A 288 17.93 26.29 14.20
C SER A 288 16.92 27.06 15.04
N ASP A 289 17.39 27.95 15.89
CA ASP A 289 16.55 28.85 16.67
C ASP A 289 16.22 30.16 15.92
N VAL A 290 16.82 30.33 14.76
CA VAL A 290 16.67 31.51 13.91
C VAL A 290 16.54 31.13 12.44
N CYS A 291 15.94 32.02 11.65
CA CYS A 291 15.89 31.84 10.21
C CYS A 291 17.30 31.89 9.61
N GLN A 292 17.72 30.85 8.94
CA GLN A 292 19.07 30.73 8.35
C GLN A 292 19.33 31.67 7.15
N LYS A 293 18.33 32.46 6.74
CA LYS A 293 18.47 33.48 5.67
C LYS A 293 18.46 34.91 6.19
N CYS A 294 17.50 35.29 7.05
CA CYS A 294 17.32 36.64 7.53
C CYS A 294 17.58 36.82 9.03
N ASP A 295 18.04 35.77 9.71
CA ASP A 295 18.40 35.77 11.13
C ASP A 295 17.27 36.17 12.10
N SER A 296 16.00 36.22 11.63
CA SER A 296 14.83 36.50 12.48
C SER A 296 14.62 35.36 13.47
N PRO A 297 14.31 35.63 14.77
CA PRO A 297 14.08 34.59 15.75
C PRO A 297 12.83 33.77 15.45
N PHE A 298 12.86 32.47 15.79
CA PHE A 298 11.64 31.66 15.83
C PHE A 298 10.92 31.83 17.18
N PHE A 299 9.65 31.44 17.26
CA PHE A 299 8.78 31.66 18.42
C PHE A 299 9.34 31.20 19.76
N TRP A 300 10.20 30.20 19.78
CA TRP A 300 10.80 29.67 21.01
C TRP A 300 12.09 30.36 21.42
N ASN A 301 12.69 31.20 20.56
CA ASN A 301 13.92 31.94 20.88
C ASN A 301 13.60 33.27 21.56
N PHE A 302 13.06 33.22 22.76
CA PHE A 302 12.67 34.38 23.53
C PHE A 302 13.85 35.34 23.81
N LYS A 303 15.06 34.79 24.01
CA LYS A 303 16.26 35.58 24.27
C LYS A 303 16.56 36.52 23.09
N LYS A 304 16.54 36.02 21.85
CA LYS A 304 16.79 36.81 20.66
C LYS A 304 15.61 37.72 20.31
N MET A 305 14.38 37.32 20.56
CA MET A 305 13.19 38.18 20.40
C MET A 305 13.31 39.42 21.28
N TRP A 306 13.77 39.24 22.51
CA TRP A 306 13.97 40.35 23.43
C TRP A 306 15.13 41.27 23.02
N SER A 307 16.29 40.71 22.63
CA SER A 307 17.47 41.47 22.20
C SER A 307 17.20 42.27 20.94
N ASP A 308 16.55 41.69 19.97
CA ASP A 308 16.31 42.30 18.65
C ASP A 308 15.00 43.10 18.59
N LYS A 309 14.22 43.11 19.69
CA LYS A 309 12.86 43.70 19.75
C LYS A 309 11.96 43.28 18.59
N LYS A 310 12.06 42.00 18.17
CA LYS A 310 11.29 41.39 17.10
C LYS A 310 10.40 40.30 17.62
N VAL A 311 9.18 40.18 17.05
CA VAL A 311 8.29 39.06 17.32
C VAL A 311 8.82 37.83 16.59
N GLY A 312 8.85 36.69 17.25
CA GLY A 312 9.27 35.42 16.66
C GLY A 312 8.41 35.02 15.47
N GLN A 313 9.03 34.33 14.56
CA GLN A 313 8.40 33.79 13.33
C GLN A 313 8.15 32.28 13.46
N ARG A 314 7.17 31.78 12.72
CA ARG A 314 6.98 30.32 12.58
C ARG A 314 8.10 29.73 11.74
N GLN A 315 8.71 28.64 12.22
CA GLN A 315 9.71 27.89 11.46
C GLN A 315 9.04 27.10 10.33
N HIS A 316 9.68 27.11 9.20
CA HIS A 316 9.41 26.26 8.02
C HIS A 316 10.74 25.68 7.54
N HIS A 317 10.67 24.57 6.80
CA HIS A 317 11.83 23.99 6.13
C HIS A 317 11.65 24.02 4.62
N CYS A 318 12.70 24.40 3.92
CA CYS A 318 12.77 24.27 2.48
C CYS A 318 12.86 22.79 2.12
N ARG A 319 11.94 22.27 1.30
CA ARG A 319 11.91 20.84 0.92
C ARG A 319 13.09 20.43 0.03
N ASN A 320 13.70 21.40 -0.66
CA ASN A 320 14.85 21.14 -1.55
C ASN A 320 16.21 21.14 -0.82
N CYS A 321 16.44 22.03 0.14
CA CYS A 321 17.74 22.18 0.80
C CYS A 321 17.74 21.92 2.32
N GLY A 322 16.58 21.66 2.93
CA GLY A 322 16.46 21.36 4.36
C GLY A 322 16.61 22.57 5.31
N LYS A 323 16.97 23.76 4.83
CA LYS A 323 17.19 24.94 5.67
C LYS A 323 15.96 25.32 6.51
N ALA A 324 16.18 25.69 7.78
CA ALA A 324 15.17 26.24 8.68
C ALA A 324 14.96 27.73 8.38
N LEU A 325 13.77 28.12 7.96
CA LEU A 325 13.47 29.43 7.42
C LEU A 325 12.15 29.99 7.98
N CYS A 326 12.02 31.31 8.03
CA CYS A 326 10.74 31.97 8.33
C CYS A 326 9.82 31.99 7.08
N HIS A 327 8.54 32.29 7.30
CA HIS A 327 7.56 32.34 6.22
C HIS A 327 7.96 33.25 5.04
N PRO A 328 8.42 34.50 5.24
CA PRO A 328 8.85 35.39 4.14
C PRO A 328 10.00 34.79 3.30
N CYS A 329 10.94 34.07 3.93
CA CYS A 329 12.12 33.54 3.26
C CYS A 329 11.86 32.15 2.61
N CYS A 330 10.68 31.55 2.83
CA CYS A 330 10.31 30.23 2.33
C CYS A 330 8.81 30.20 1.97
N SER A 331 8.38 31.14 1.13
CA SER A 331 6.98 31.31 0.72
C SER A 331 6.69 30.76 -0.67
N LYS A 332 7.73 30.48 -1.46
CA LYS A 332 7.60 29.95 -2.81
C LYS A 332 7.17 28.48 -2.79
N MET A 333 6.46 28.06 -3.83
CA MET A 333 5.96 26.70 -4.00
C MET A 333 6.50 26.13 -5.31
N SER A 334 6.93 24.86 -5.31
CA SER A 334 7.36 24.12 -6.49
C SER A 334 7.17 22.63 -6.30
N THR A 335 6.96 21.89 -7.38
CA THR A 335 7.11 20.44 -7.39
C THR A 335 8.58 20.07 -7.43
N ILE A 336 8.93 18.91 -6.84
CA ILE A 336 10.30 18.35 -6.88
C ILE A 336 10.17 16.82 -7.03
N PRO A 337 9.73 16.32 -8.20
CA PRO A 337 9.46 14.89 -8.42
C PRO A 337 10.68 14.00 -8.20
N LEU A 338 11.90 14.49 -8.46
CA LEU A 338 13.14 13.75 -8.16
C LEU A 338 13.34 13.46 -6.66
N MET A 339 12.74 14.28 -5.78
CA MET A 339 12.70 14.03 -4.32
C MET A 339 11.38 13.40 -3.87
N GLY A 340 10.53 12.95 -4.80
CA GLY A 340 9.25 12.33 -4.54
C GLY A 340 8.08 13.28 -4.35
N TYR A 341 8.26 14.59 -4.47
CA TYR A 341 7.18 15.58 -4.32
C TYR A 341 6.49 15.86 -5.66
N GLU A 342 5.41 15.16 -5.94
CA GLU A 342 4.60 15.35 -7.18
C GLU A 342 3.57 16.49 -7.06
N TYR A 343 3.39 17.08 -5.89
CA TYR A 343 2.60 18.30 -5.67
C TYR A 343 3.49 19.45 -5.20
N GLU A 344 2.96 20.66 -5.26
CA GLU A 344 3.69 21.86 -4.85
C GLU A 344 4.03 21.83 -3.36
N VAL A 345 5.32 21.91 -3.06
CA VAL A 345 5.87 21.98 -1.71
C VAL A 345 6.63 23.28 -1.52
N ARG A 346 6.78 23.66 -0.26
CA ARG A 346 7.44 24.90 0.13
C ARG A 346 8.95 24.85 -0.12
N VAL A 347 9.47 25.87 -0.84
CA VAL A 347 10.90 26.03 -1.13
C VAL A 347 11.35 27.46 -0.84
N CYS A 348 12.63 27.68 -0.57
CA CYS A 348 13.21 28.99 -0.42
C CYS A 348 13.43 29.66 -1.80
N ASP A 349 13.65 30.98 -1.81
CA ASP A 349 13.82 31.76 -3.06
C ASP A 349 14.99 31.21 -3.89
N GLU A 350 16.14 30.94 -3.26
CA GLU A 350 17.34 30.39 -3.91
C GLU A 350 17.04 29.05 -4.62
N CYS A 351 16.36 28.15 -3.92
CA CYS A 351 15.97 26.87 -4.51
C CYS A 351 14.92 27.03 -5.60
N PHE A 352 13.98 27.95 -5.43
CA PHE A 352 12.95 28.20 -6.44
C PHE A 352 13.54 28.70 -7.77
N GLU A 353 14.57 29.54 -7.71
CA GLU A 353 15.29 30.04 -8.87
C GLU A 353 16.20 28.97 -9.51
N SER A 354 16.69 28.00 -8.71
CA SER A 354 17.57 26.93 -9.20
C SER A 354 16.84 25.74 -9.79
N ILE A 355 15.55 25.51 -9.44
CA ILE A 355 14.75 24.40 -9.95
C ILE A 355 14.38 24.68 -11.42
N THR A 356 14.87 23.85 -12.33
CA THR A 356 14.61 23.94 -13.76
C THR A 356 13.24 23.35 -14.16
N PRO A 357 12.73 23.63 -15.38
CA PRO A 357 11.55 22.95 -15.89
C PRO A 357 11.70 21.41 -15.97
N GLU A 358 12.91 20.93 -16.24
CA GLU A 358 13.24 19.51 -16.29
C GLU A 358 13.12 18.86 -14.91
N ASP A 359 13.54 19.56 -13.84
CA ASP A 359 13.41 19.10 -12.46
C ASP A 359 11.93 18.98 -12.00
N LYS A 360 11.03 19.70 -12.67
CA LYS A 360 9.58 19.68 -12.43
C LYS A 360 8.84 18.61 -13.23
N ALA A 361 9.53 17.88 -14.12
CA ALA A 361 8.92 16.82 -14.92
C ALA A 361 8.35 15.73 -13.99
N PRO A 362 7.05 15.40 -14.11
CA PRO A 362 6.42 14.44 -13.22
C PRO A 362 6.97 13.02 -13.47
N HIS A 363 7.22 12.30 -12.39
CA HIS A 363 7.64 10.89 -12.39
C HIS A 363 6.53 9.97 -11.86
N ALA A 364 5.31 10.51 -11.74
CA ALA A 364 4.11 9.76 -11.45
C ALA A 364 2.93 10.31 -12.26
N THR A 365 1.94 9.45 -12.50
CA THR A 365 0.65 9.82 -13.07
C THR A 365 -0.46 9.46 -12.10
N PHE A 366 -1.48 10.30 -12.01
CA PHE A 366 -2.61 10.11 -11.09
C PHE A 366 -3.91 10.00 -11.86
N HIS A 367 -4.67 8.94 -11.58
CA HIS A 367 -5.91 8.61 -12.28
C HIS A 367 -7.07 8.51 -11.30
N ASP A 368 -8.12 9.29 -11.49
CA ASP A 368 -9.35 9.20 -10.72
C ASP A 368 -10.18 8.01 -11.20
N LEU A 369 -10.24 6.96 -10.39
CA LEU A 369 -11.03 5.76 -10.66
C LEU A 369 -12.49 5.90 -10.19
N LYS A 370 -12.84 7.03 -9.55
CA LYS A 370 -14.18 7.30 -8.98
C LYS A 370 -14.69 6.15 -8.12
N HIS A 371 -13.83 5.70 -7.19
CA HIS A 371 -14.03 4.49 -6.42
C HIS A 371 -13.13 4.51 -5.19
N SER A 372 -13.68 4.79 -4.02
CA SER A 372 -12.92 4.80 -2.76
C SER A 372 -12.32 3.41 -2.49
N ILE A 373 -11.01 3.29 -2.67
CA ILE A 373 -10.33 1.99 -2.71
C ILE A 373 -10.01 1.54 -1.29
N VAL A 374 -10.30 0.25 -1.00
CA VAL A 374 -9.99 -0.44 0.25
C VAL A 374 -8.84 -1.42 0.08
N HIS A 375 -8.84 -2.15 -1.04
CA HIS A 375 -7.82 -3.13 -1.38
C HIS A 375 -7.61 -3.16 -2.89
N MET A 376 -6.42 -3.54 -3.33
CA MET A 376 -6.12 -3.77 -4.73
C MET A 376 -5.14 -4.92 -4.94
N GLN A 377 -5.27 -5.59 -6.08
CA GLN A 377 -4.35 -6.61 -6.55
C GLN A 377 -4.12 -6.48 -8.05
N LEU A 378 -2.89 -6.68 -8.50
CA LEU A 378 -2.51 -6.64 -9.90
C LEU A 378 -2.14 -8.05 -10.40
N ASP A 379 -2.73 -8.47 -11.49
CA ASP A 379 -2.18 -9.52 -12.35
C ASP A 379 -1.35 -8.84 -13.44
N GLU A 380 -0.05 -8.82 -13.23
CA GLU A 380 0.87 -8.13 -14.12
C GLU A 380 0.96 -8.81 -15.50
N ALA A 381 0.86 -10.15 -15.55
CA ALA A 381 0.92 -10.91 -16.80
C ALA A 381 -0.25 -10.59 -17.73
N ARG A 382 -1.45 -10.48 -17.17
CA ARG A 382 -2.67 -10.11 -17.92
C ARG A 382 -2.87 -8.58 -17.99
N LYS A 383 -2.08 -7.81 -17.24
CA LYS A 383 -2.25 -6.37 -17.04
C LYS A 383 -3.67 -6.01 -16.56
N ILE A 384 -4.17 -6.77 -15.57
CA ILE A 384 -5.48 -6.56 -14.96
C ILE A 384 -5.30 -6.11 -13.52
N LEU A 385 -5.85 -4.95 -13.17
CA LEU A 385 -5.93 -4.48 -11.80
C LEU A 385 -7.33 -4.75 -11.25
N LEU A 386 -7.41 -5.42 -10.11
CA LEU A 386 -8.62 -5.57 -9.31
C LEU A 386 -8.57 -4.53 -8.18
N THR A 387 -9.67 -3.80 -7.99
CA THR A 387 -9.86 -2.89 -6.87
C THR A 387 -11.16 -3.20 -6.14
N THR A 388 -11.15 -3.15 -4.81
CA THR A 388 -12.36 -3.20 -3.98
C THR A 388 -12.63 -1.83 -3.39
N GLY A 389 -13.89 -1.42 -3.35
CA GLY A 389 -14.27 -0.12 -2.84
C GLY A 389 -15.19 -0.17 -1.63
N LYS A 390 -15.26 0.96 -0.92
CA LYS A 390 -16.23 1.19 0.17
C LYS A 390 -17.68 1.15 -0.34
N ASP A 391 -17.89 1.31 -1.64
CA ASP A 391 -19.18 1.17 -2.33
C ASP A 391 -19.64 -0.28 -2.47
N ARG A 392 -18.91 -1.25 -1.90
CA ARG A 392 -19.18 -2.71 -1.98
C ARG A 392 -19.10 -3.26 -3.39
N VAL A 393 -18.36 -2.60 -4.25
CA VAL A 393 -18.15 -2.99 -5.66
C VAL A 393 -16.69 -3.39 -5.84
N MET A 394 -16.47 -4.47 -6.58
CA MET A 394 -15.16 -4.81 -7.12
C MET A 394 -15.11 -4.35 -8.59
N LYS A 395 -14.01 -3.70 -8.98
CA LYS A 395 -13.80 -3.23 -10.33
C LYS A 395 -12.55 -3.86 -10.94
N LEU A 396 -12.66 -4.30 -12.17
CA LEU A 396 -11.56 -4.82 -12.98
C LEU A 396 -11.17 -3.78 -14.01
N TRP A 397 -9.88 -3.46 -14.06
CA TRP A 397 -9.33 -2.42 -14.93
C TRP A 397 -8.30 -3.03 -15.88
N ASP A 398 -8.41 -2.70 -17.17
CA ASP A 398 -7.36 -2.97 -18.16
C ASP A 398 -6.27 -1.90 -18.03
N MET A 399 -5.05 -2.36 -17.70
CA MET A 399 -3.90 -1.53 -17.43
C MET A 399 -2.91 -1.46 -18.61
N LYS A 400 -3.23 -2.05 -19.77
CA LYS A 400 -2.33 -2.13 -20.93
C LYS A 400 -1.86 -0.79 -21.45
N LEU A 401 -2.68 0.25 -21.30
CA LEU A 401 -2.33 1.59 -21.75
C LEU A 401 -1.40 2.36 -20.80
N VAL A 402 -1.28 1.93 -19.55
CA VAL A 402 -0.56 2.65 -18.50
C VAL A 402 0.61 1.89 -17.91
N LEU A 403 0.63 0.56 -18.02
CA LEU A 403 1.79 -0.28 -17.67
C LEU A 403 2.65 -0.55 -18.91
N HIS A 404 3.90 -0.10 -18.87
CA HIS A 404 4.83 -0.09 -20.00
C HIS A 404 5.98 -1.06 -19.80
#